data_7edeb27632295bd8105658d352f6f37b
#
_entry.id   7edeb27632295bd8105658d352f6f37b
#
_cell.length_a   1.000
_cell.length_b   1.000
_cell.length_c   1.000
_cell.angle_alpha   90.00
_cell.angle_beta   90.00
_cell.angle_gamma   90.00
#
_symmetry.space_group_name_H-M   'P 1'
#
loop_
_entity.id
_entity.type
_entity.pdbx_description
1 polymer ?
#
loop_
_entity_poly.entity_id
_entity_poly.type
_entity_poly.pdbx_seq_one_letter_code
_entity_poly.pdbx_strand_id
1 'polypeptide(L)'
;MKKIISIGLVLIICLFVGCGQKENETVNTYQQITAEEAKNIMDTESDYIIIDARTEEEFAGGHIENAILIPEYEIAERAEKELPDKNQLILIYCRSGRRSKIASDELVKLGYTNVKEFGGIIDWPYETTSEN
;
A
#
# COMPACT_ATOMS: atom_id res chain seq x y z
N MET A 1 -13.95 -58.42 -56.32
CA MET A 1 -12.89 -57.59 -55.78
C MET A 1 -13.49 -56.60 -54.79
N LYS A 2 -13.36 -56.87 -53.52
CA LYS A 2 -13.86 -56.00 -52.50
C LYS A 2 -12.68 -55.13 -51.97
N LYS A 3 -12.75 -53.86 -52.23
CA LYS A 3 -11.81 -52.92 -51.63
C LYS A 3 -12.26 -52.62 -50.21
N ILE A 4 -11.46 -53.06 -49.27
CA ILE A 4 -11.69 -52.70 -47.88
C ILE A 4 -11.08 -51.32 -47.68
N ILE A 5 -11.92 -50.33 -47.53
CA ILE A 5 -11.46 -49.00 -47.13
C ILE A 5 -11.36 -49.03 -45.60
N SER A 6 -10.12 -49.11 -45.15
CA SER A 6 -9.83 -48.91 -43.73
C SER A 6 -10.00 -47.44 -43.39
N ILE A 7 -11.09 -47.12 -42.72
CA ILE A 7 -11.27 -45.79 -42.15
C ILE A 7 -10.41 -45.76 -40.89
N GLY A 8 -9.24 -45.15 -41.01
CA GLY A 8 -8.44 -44.87 -39.85
C GLY A 8 -9.15 -43.83 -38.96
N LEU A 9 -9.60 -44.30 -37.83
CA LEU A 9 -10.10 -43.44 -36.78
C LEU A 9 -8.94 -42.64 -36.22
N VAL A 10 -8.78 -41.41 -36.68
CA VAL A 10 -7.87 -40.45 -36.07
C VAL A 10 -8.46 -40.00 -34.77
N LEU A 11 -8.01 -40.63 -33.72
CA LEU A 11 -8.34 -40.19 -32.37
C LEU A 11 -7.58 -38.90 -32.11
N ILE A 12 -8.22 -37.76 -32.33
CA ILE A 12 -7.67 -36.48 -31.91
C ILE A 12 -7.78 -36.44 -30.39
N ILE A 13 -6.71 -36.81 -29.73
CA ILE A 13 -6.55 -36.54 -28.30
C ILE A 13 -6.34 -35.05 -28.17
N CYS A 14 -7.40 -34.32 -27.90
CA CYS A 14 -7.30 -32.98 -27.40
C CYS A 14 -6.65 -33.06 -26.01
N LEU A 15 -5.35 -32.95 -25.98
CA LEU A 15 -4.63 -32.63 -24.78
C LEU A 15 -5.07 -31.23 -24.36
N PHE A 16 -6.06 -31.16 -23.51
CA PHE A 16 -6.29 -30.00 -22.68
C PHE A 16 -5.07 -29.90 -21.77
N VAL A 17 -4.02 -29.25 -22.26
CA VAL A 17 -3.02 -28.67 -21.38
C VAL A 17 -3.77 -27.59 -20.62
N GLY A 18 -4.26 -27.92 -19.45
CA GLY A 18 -4.71 -26.95 -18.50
C GLY A 18 -3.53 -26.07 -18.19
N CYS A 19 -3.40 -24.95 -18.90
CA CYS A 19 -2.57 -23.85 -18.44
C CYS A 19 -3.12 -23.44 -17.09
N GLY A 20 -2.49 -23.93 -16.03
CA GLY A 20 -2.61 -23.33 -14.74
C GLY A 20 -2.09 -21.91 -14.87
N GLN A 21 -2.94 -20.98 -15.24
CA GLN A 21 -2.69 -19.59 -14.99
C GLN A 21 -2.60 -19.51 -13.47
N LYS A 22 -1.38 -19.41 -12.97
CA LYS A 22 -1.17 -18.76 -11.70
C LYS A 22 -1.70 -17.35 -11.94
N GLU A 23 -2.93 -17.13 -11.51
CA GLU A 23 -3.38 -15.78 -11.28
C GLU A 23 -2.33 -15.20 -10.34
N ASN A 24 -1.50 -14.32 -10.86
CA ASN A 24 -0.75 -13.41 -10.03
C ASN A 24 -1.85 -12.59 -9.35
N GLU A 25 -2.32 -13.07 -8.22
CA GLU A 25 -2.93 -12.18 -7.26
C GLU A 25 -1.86 -11.15 -6.97
N THR A 26 -1.99 -9.97 -7.55
CA THR A 26 -1.24 -8.81 -7.13
C THR A 26 -1.66 -8.58 -5.70
N VAL A 27 -0.90 -9.19 -4.78
CA VAL A 27 -1.08 -8.93 -3.36
C VAL A 27 -0.80 -7.46 -3.20
N ASN A 28 -1.87 -6.68 -2.96
CA ASN A 28 -1.72 -5.28 -2.65
C ASN A 28 -0.88 -5.19 -1.38
N THR A 29 0.20 -4.45 -1.44
CA THR A 29 1.08 -4.21 -0.30
C THR A 29 1.51 -2.76 -0.31
N TYR A 30 1.87 -2.23 0.84
CA TYR A 30 2.46 -0.91 0.90
C TYR A 30 3.91 -0.92 0.43
N GLN A 31 4.41 0.23 0.00
CA GLN A 31 5.81 0.43 -0.36
C GLN A 31 6.56 1.07 0.81
N GLN A 32 7.78 0.62 1.03
CA GLN A 32 8.72 1.31 1.91
C GLN A 32 9.59 2.25 1.08
N ILE A 33 9.61 3.51 1.47
CA ILE A 33 10.42 4.54 0.83
C ILE A 33 11.32 5.22 1.87
N THR A 34 12.34 5.91 1.39
CA THR A 34 13.24 6.70 2.26
C THR A 34 12.61 8.04 2.64
N ALA A 35 13.17 8.68 3.68
CA ALA A 35 12.78 10.04 4.04
C ALA A 35 13.04 11.03 2.88
N GLU A 36 14.11 10.86 2.13
CA GLU A 36 14.43 11.68 0.96
C GLU A 36 13.37 11.50 -0.16
N GLU A 37 12.99 10.26 -0.45
CA GLU A 37 11.93 9.99 -1.43
C GLU A 37 10.59 10.57 -0.99
N ALA A 38 10.23 10.44 0.28
CA ALA A 38 9.03 11.05 0.84
C ALA A 38 9.06 12.57 0.71
N LYS A 39 10.19 13.20 1.06
CA LYS A 39 10.35 14.66 0.93
C LYS A 39 10.23 15.10 -0.52
N ASN A 40 10.80 14.36 -1.46
CA ASN A 40 10.68 14.66 -2.88
C ASN A 40 9.21 14.60 -3.36
N ILE A 41 8.44 13.65 -2.90
CA ILE A 41 7.00 13.57 -3.19
C ILE A 41 6.28 14.80 -2.62
N MET A 42 6.57 15.18 -1.38
CA MET A 42 5.97 16.35 -0.73
C MET A 42 6.30 17.65 -1.48
N ASP A 43 7.48 17.75 -2.07
CA ASP A 43 7.94 18.94 -2.79
C ASP A 43 7.41 19.01 -4.24
N THR A 44 7.10 17.89 -4.87
CA THR A 44 6.78 17.81 -6.30
C THR A 44 5.31 17.43 -6.60
N GLU A 45 4.63 16.76 -5.67
CA GLU A 45 3.24 16.35 -5.82
C GLU A 45 2.31 17.28 -5.05
N SER A 46 1.07 17.37 -5.46
CA SER A 46 0.06 18.21 -4.81
C SER A 46 -1.09 17.42 -4.17
N ASP A 47 -1.26 16.17 -4.57
CA ASP A 47 -2.38 15.33 -4.15
C ASP A 47 -1.90 14.13 -3.33
N TYR A 48 -1.50 14.39 -2.11
CA TYR A 48 -1.09 13.37 -1.15
C TYR A 48 -1.60 13.71 0.25
N ILE A 49 -1.68 12.70 1.09
CA ILE A 49 -1.99 12.82 2.51
C ILE A 49 -0.81 12.27 3.30
N ILE A 50 -0.40 12.98 4.35
CA ILE A 50 0.60 12.51 5.30
C ILE A 50 -0.12 12.06 6.58
N ILE A 51 0.10 10.81 6.99
CA ILE A 51 -0.41 10.29 8.26
C ILE A 51 0.74 10.16 9.25
N ASP A 52 0.55 10.79 10.41
CA ASP A 52 1.34 10.51 11.61
C ASP A 52 0.61 9.44 12.43
N ALA A 53 1.21 8.26 12.54
CA ALA A 53 0.63 7.10 13.22
C ALA A 53 0.99 7.01 14.70
N ARG A 54 1.55 8.10 15.27
CA ARG A 54 1.95 8.19 16.67
C ARG A 54 0.77 8.53 17.58
N THR A 55 1.05 8.84 18.82
CA THR A 55 0.07 9.31 19.80
C THR A 55 -0.17 10.81 19.66
N GLU A 56 -1.27 11.27 20.23
CA GLU A 56 -1.61 12.69 20.30
C GLU A 56 -0.53 13.51 21.03
N GLU A 57 0.02 12.99 22.11
CA GLU A 57 1.10 13.64 22.86
C GLU A 57 2.37 13.78 22.02
N GLU A 58 2.76 12.73 21.31
CA GLU A 58 3.93 12.78 20.41
C GLU A 58 3.72 13.78 19.27
N PHE A 59 2.54 13.79 18.66
CA PHE A 59 2.17 14.73 17.60
C PHE A 59 2.24 16.18 18.07
N ALA A 60 1.70 16.47 19.23
CA ALA A 60 1.70 17.81 19.81
C ALA A 60 3.11 18.32 20.11
N GLY A 61 4.06 17.43 20.40
CA GLY A 61 5.45 17.75 20.64
C GLY A 61 6.29 18.07 19.40
N GLY A 62 5.74 17.84 18.21
CA GLY A 62 6.37 18.09 16.92
C GLY A 62 6.03 17.02 15.91
N HIS A 63 5.67 17.44 14.71
CA HIS A 63 5.26 16.57 13.61
C HIS A 63 5.66 17.16 12.26
N ILE A 64 5.55 16.38 11.21
CA ILE A 64 5.78 16.87 9.85
C ILE A 64 4.62 17.78 9.46
N GLU A 65 4.93 18.94 8.89
CA GLU A 65 3.93 19.91 8.46
C GLU A 65 2.88 19.27 7.54
N ASN A 66 1.63 19.61 7.74
CA ASN A 66 0.45 19.06 7.06
C ASN A 66 0.12 17.59 7.36
N ALA A 67 0.85 16.94 8.25
CA ALA A 67 0.47 15.60 8.68
C ALA A 67 -0.85 15.62 9.46
N ILE A 68 -1.69 14.63 9.19
CA ILE A 68 -2.87 14.35 10.01
C ILE A 68 -2.55 13.24 11.00
N LEU A 69 -3.06 13.39 12.20
CA LEU A 69 -2.87 12.39 13.24
C LEU A 69 -3.94 11.31 13.14
N ILE A 70 -3.52 10.10 12.82
CA ILE A 70 -4.32 8.89 12.99
C ILE A 70 -3.43 7.87 13.69
N PRO A 71 -3.52 7.74 15.02
CA PRO A 71 -2.74 6.75 15.73
C PRO A 71 -2.89 5.35 15.15
N GLU A 72 -1.83 4.58 15.19
CA GLU A 72 -1.78 3.23 14.59
C GLU A 72 -2.97 2.37 15.01
N TYR A 73 -3.36 2.40 16.28
CA TYR A 73 -4.48 1.62 16.83
C TYR A 73 -5.87 2.17 16.47
N GLU A 74 -5.97 3.33 15.82
CA GLU A 74 -7.22 3.94 15.36
C GLU A 74 -7.42 3.85 13.82
N ILE A 75 -6.45 3.36 13.08
CA ILE A 75 -6.51 3.25 11.61
C ILE A 75 -7.74 2.45 11.16
N ALA A 76 -7.96 1.29 11.74
CA ALA A 76 -9.07 0.42 11.35
C ALA A 76 -10.45 1.08 11.53
N GLU A 77 -10.60 1.95 12.52
CA GLU A 77 -11.86 2.63 12.82
C GLU A 77 -12.04 3.92 12.04
N ARG A 78 -10.96 4.67 11.84
CA ARG A 78 -11.03 6.06 11.34
C ARG A 78 -10.74 6.21 9.85
N ALA A 79 -9.90 5.36 9.28
CA ALA A 79 -9.38 5.59 7.93
C ALA A 79 -10.47 5.73 6.87
N GLU A 80 -11.42 4.83 6.80
CA GLU A 80 -12.46 4.84 5.77
C GLU A 80 -13.40 6.05 5.87
N LYS A 81 -13.57 6.61 7.06
CA LYS A 81 -14.38 7.82 7.30
C LYS A 81 -13.64 9.08 6.88
N GLU A 82 -12.35 9.15 7.18
CA GLU A 82 -11.52 10.35 6.99
C GLU A 82 -10.83 10.36 5.62
N LEU A 83 -10.60 9.19 5.03
CA LEU A 83 -9.91 9.00 3.75
C LEU A 83 -10.78 8.15 2.80
N PRO A 84 -11.81 8.72 2.20
CA PRO A 84 -12.76 7.96 1.40
C PRO A 84 -12.20 7.46 0.06
N ASP A 85 -11.14 8.09 -0.47
CA ASP A 85 -10.51 7.67 -1.72
C ASP A 85 -9.47 6.58 -1.45
N LYS A 86 -9.79 5.36 -1.83
CA LYS A 86 -8.91 4.19 -1.66
C LYS A 86 -7.65 4.22 -2.54
N ASN A 87 -7.61 5.06 -3.55
CA ASN A 87 -6.45 5.24 -4.44
C ASN A 87 -5.62 6.47 -4.07
N GLN A 88 -5.99 7.18 -3.02
CA GLN A 88 -5.26 8.32 -2.52
C GLN A 88 -3.81 7.94 -2.20
N LEU A 89 -2.85 8.76 -2.65
CA LEU A 89 -1.47 8.63 -2.23
C LEU A 89 -1.36 8.99 -0.74
N ILE A 90 -0.96 8.03 0.06
CA ILE A 90 -0.78 8.15 1.51
C ILE A 90 0.70 7.95 1.84
N LEU A 91 1.28 8.96 2.47
CA LEU A 91 2.61 8.90 3.07
C LEU A 91 2.42 8.72 4.57
N ILE A 92 3.03 7.72 5.16
CA ILE A 92 2.82 7.41 6.57
C ILE A 92 4.13 7.18 7.31
N TYR A 93 4.21 7.72 8.51
CA TYR A 93 5.36 7.59 9.41
C TYR A 93 4.91 7.42 10.86
N CYS A 94 5.85 7.04 11.70
CA CYS A 94 5.68 7.08 13.15
C CYS A 94 6.95 7.61 13.83
N ARG A 95 7.30 7.10 15.01
CA ARG A 95 8.53 7.51 15.70
C ARG A 95 9.77 6.83 15.12
N SER A 96 9.74 5.51 14.99
CA SER A 96 10.89 4.68 14.56
C SER A 96 10.58 3.71 13.41
N GLY A 97 9.35 3.69 12.89
CA GLY A 97 8.92 2.87 11.77
C GLY A 97 8.07 1.64 12.12
N ARG A 98 8.04 1.19 13.36
CA ARG A 98 7.29 -0.02 13.75
C ARG A 98 5.77 0.17 13.64
N ARG A 99 5.23 1.22 14.22
CA ARG A 99 3.79 1.52 14.22
C ARG A 99 3.28 1.90 12.84
N SER A 100 4.08 2.62 12.06
CA SER A 100 3.71 3.00 10.69
C SER A 100 3.63 1.81 9.74
N LYS A 101 4.43 0.77 9.94
CA LYS A 101 4.32 -0.49 9.20
C LYS A 101 3.04 -1.25 9.54
N ILE A 102 2.69 -1.32 10.83
CA ILE A 102 1.42 -1.91 11.28
C ILE A 102 0.22 -1.15 10.70
N ALA A 103 0.26 0.17 10.78
CA ALA A 103 -0.78 1.04 10.22
C ALA A 103 -0.90 0.88 8.69
N SER A 104 0.22 0.76 7.99
CA SER A 104 0.25 0.53 6.54
C SER A 104 -0.38 -0.81 6.17
N ASP A 105 -0.10 -1.88 6.90
CA ASP A 105 -0.75 -3.18 6.72
C ASP A 105 -2.28 -3.09 6.93
N GLU A 106 -2.72 -2.35 7.94
CA GLU A 106 -4.16 -2.12 8.18
C GLU A 106 -4.81 -1.35 7.02
N LEU A 107 -4.16 -0.32 6.50
CA LEU A 107 -4.65 0.43 5.34
C LEU A 107 -4.79 -0.47 4.11
N VAL A 108 -3.80 -1.30 3.85
CA VAL A 108 -3.83 -2.27 2.73
C VAL A 108 -4.98 -3.26 2.89
N LYS A 109 -5.21 -3.78 4.08
CA LYS A 109 -6.36 -4.67 4.37
C LYS A 109 -7.70 -3.98 4.17
N LEU A 110 -7.79 -2.68 4.40
CA LEU A 110 -8.98 -1.89 4.14
C LEU A 110 -9.18 -1.55 2.65
N GLY A 111 -8.24 -1.91 1.77
CA GLY A 111 -8.32 -1.72 0.33
C GLY A 111 -7.62 -0.48 -0.20
N TYR A 112 -6.82 0.22 0.60
CA TYR A 112 -5.99 1.32 0.11
C TYR A 112 -4.85 0.80 -0.75
N THR A 113 -4.69 1.38 -1.93
CA THR A 113 -3.82 0.85 -3.00
C THR A 113 -2.53 1.61 -3.18
N ASN A 114 -2.36 2.75 -2.52
CA ASN A 114 -1.25 3.66 -2.77
C ASN A 114 -0.64 4.19 -1.46
N VAL A 115 -0.15 3.26 -0.66
CA VAL A 115 0.42 3.53 0.66
C VAL A 115 1.94 3.45 0.61
N LYS A 116 2.62 4.50 1.04
CA LYS A 116 4.09 4.59 1.14
C LYS A 116 4.49 4.92 2.57
N GLU A 117 5.16 3.97 3.19
CA GLU A 117 5.67 4.08 4.55
C GLU A 117 7.13 4.57 4.51
N PHE A 118 7.47 5.58 5.29
CA PHE A 118 8.81 6.18 5.22
C PHE A 118 9.56 6.24 6.56
N GLY A 119 9.25 5.36 7.47
CA GLY A 119 10.02 5.16 8.70
C GLY A 119 9.58 6.03 9.85
N GLY A 120 10.53 6.63 10.54
CA GLY A 120 10.29 7.37 11.76
C GLY A 120 10.80 8.79 11.74
N ILE A 121 10.13 9.64 12.54
CA ILE A 121 10.51 11.05 12.69
C ILE A 121 11.92 11.20 13.29
N ILE A 122 12.40 10.21 14.04
CA ILE A 122 13.77 10.22 14.57
C ILE A 122 14.84 10.24 13.48
N ASP A 123 14.53 9.72 12.30
CA ASP A 123 15.40 9.69 11.13
C ASP A 123 15.03 10.74 10.06
N TRP A 124 14.07 11.59 10.38
CA TRP A 124 13.62 12.66 9.49
C TRP A 124 14.57 13.87 9.58
N PRO A 125 15.37 14.15 8.53
CA PRO A 125 16.39 15.20 8.60
C PRO A 125 15.86 16.59 8.24
N TYR A 126 14.56 16.72 7.98
CA TYR A 126 13.93 17.95 7.55
C TYR A 126 13.16 18.61 8.69
N GLU A 127 12.58 19.78 8.41
CA GLU A 127 11.85 20.55 9.39
C GLU A 127 10.59 19.86 9.92
N THR A 128 10.25 20.13 11.15
CA THR A 128 9.00 19.75 11.82
C THR A 128 8.35 20.97 12.42
N THR A 129 7.08 20.86 12.74
CA THR A 129 6.30 21.92 13.38
C THR A 129 5.52 21.36 14.58
N SER A 130 5.19 22.22 15.53
CA SER A 130 4.24 21.93 16.61
C SER A 130 2.92 22.67 16.41
N GLU A 131 2.75 23.37 15.30
CA GLU A 131 1.53 24.08 14.94
C GLU A 131 0.59 23.17 14.14
N ASN A 132 -0.72 23.30 14.37
CA ASN A 132 -1.76 22.58 13.65
C ASN A 132 -2.25 23.39 12.46
#